data_646e1cf31f7b5bc6de2c60363ac6c45e
#
_entry.id   646e1cf31f7b5bc6de2c60363ac6c45e
#
_cell.length_a   1.000
_cell.length_b   1.000
_cell.length_c   1.000
_cell.angle_alpha   90.00
_cell.angle_beta   90.00
_cell.angle_gamma   90.00
#
_symmetry.space_group_name_H-M   'P 1'
#
loop_
_entity.id
_entity.type
_entity.pdbx_description
1 polymer ?
#
loop_
_entity_poly.entity_id
_entity_poly.type
_entity_poly.pdbx_seq_one_letter_code
_entity_poly.pdbx_strand_id
1 'polypeptide(L)'
;MSRTIKFAKAGGPEVLEFVEVQVPAPGPNEVRIKVKAIGINRAEAMWRVDDYIEPVKFFPAGLGYEAAGIVDAVGKDVSGFAVGDDVNVIPSF
;
A
#
# COMPACT_ATOMS: atom_id res chain seq x y z
N MET A 1 14.00 -1.70 6.44
CA MET A 1 13.28 -0.49 6.02
C MET A 1 12.88 -0.57 4.57
N SER A 2 11.81 0.06 4.21
CA SER A 2 11.30 0.05 2.85
C SER A 2 11.11 1.48 2.36
N ARG A 3 11.13 1.67 1.03
CA ARG A 3 10.88 2.96 0.42
C ARG A 3 9.45 2.98 -0.11
N THR A 4 8.72 4.03 0.20
CA THR A 4 7.35 4.21 -0.28
C THR A 4 7.18 5.61 -0.84
N ILE A 5 6.06 5.83 -1.53
CA ILE A 5 5.71 7.13 -2.08
C ILE A 5 4.58 7.71 -1.26
N LYS A 6 4.75 8.95 -0.81
CA LYS A 6 3.72 9.70 -0.07
C LYS A 6 3.59 11.10 -0.64
N PHE A 7 2.48 11.74 -0.35
CA PHE A 7 2.27 13.15 -0.73
C PHE A 7 1.76 13.93 0.48
N ALA A 8 2.37 15.09 0.71
CA ALA A 8 2.07 15.95 1.86
C ALA A 8 0.89 16.90 1.61
N LYS A 9 0.50 17.07 0.35
CA LYS A 9 -0.63 17.90 -0.06
C LYS A 9 -1.19 17.38 -1.37
N ALA A 10 -2.44 17.70 -1.67
CA ALA A 10 -3.04 17.37 -2.96
C ALA A 10 -2.37 18.18 -4.07
N GLY A 11 -2.28 17.60 -5.27
CA GLY A 11 -1.67 18.27 -6.41
C GLY A 11 -1.27 17.33 -7.54
N GLY A 12 -0.47 17.82 -8.44
CA GLY A 12 0.06 17.08 -9.58
C GLY A 12 1.18 16.12 -9.18
N PRO A 13 1.85 15.49 -10.16
CA PRO A 13 2.92 14.52 -9.86
C PRO A 13 4.05 15.06 -8.99
N GLU A 14 4.26 16.36 -9.00
CA GLU A 14 5.33 17.03 -8.24
C GLU A 14 5.16 16.90 -6.72
N VAL A 15 3.98 16.55 -6.24
CA VAL A 15 3.75 16.37 -4.80
C VAL A 15 4.18 15.00 -4.28
N LEU A 16 4.53 14.08 -5.18
CA LEU A 16 4.95 12.73 -4.80
C LEU A 16 6.39 12.73 -4.31
N GLU A 17 6.62 12.08 -3.19
CA GLU A 17 7.93 12.00 -2.55
C GLU A 17 8.27 10.56 -2.19
N PHE A 18 9.56 10.20 -2.31
CA PHE A 18 10.05 8.94 -1.77
C PHE A 18 10.33 9.11 -0.28
N VAL A 19 9.77 8.21 0.52
CA VAL A 19 9.92 8.22 1.96
C VAL A 19 10.37 6.84 2.41
N GLU A 20 11.37 6.76 3.28
CA GLU A 20 11.76 5.51 3.90
C GLU A 20 10.90 5.27 5.14
N VAL A 21 10.39 4.05 5.26
CA VAL A 21 9.54 3.66 6.38
C VAL A 21 10.03 2.36 7.00
N GLN A 22 9.80 2.20 8.30
CA GLN A 22 9.96 0.92 8.97
C GLN A 22 8.88 -0.03 8.45
N VAL A 23 9.28 -1.27 8.16
CA VAL A 23 8.32 -2.28 7.77
C VAL A 23 7.79 -2.93 9.04
N PRO A 24 6.52 -2.73 9.39
CA PRO A 24 5.97 -3.28 10.62
C PRO A 24 5.72 -4.78 10.49
N ALA A 25 5.70 -5.47 11.63
CA ALA A 25 5.22 -6.83 11.68
C ALA A 25 3.70 -6.84 11.41
N PRO A 26 3.15 -7.91 10.78
CA PRO A 26 1.71 -7.96 10.55
C PRO A 26 0.95 -8.09 11.87
N GLY A 27 -0.24 -7.48 11.92
CA GLY A 27 -1.17 -7.71 13.02
C GLY A 27 -1.69 -9.14 13.05
N PRO A 28 -2.50 -9.51 14.07
CA PRO A 28 -2.95 -10.89 14.24
C PRO A 28 -3.66 -11.49 13.03
N ASN A 29 -4.40 -10.67 12.30
CA ASN A 29 -5.21 -11.10 11.15
C ASN A 29 -4.65 -10.58 9.83
N GLU A 30 -3.38 -10.23 9.79
CA GLU A 30 -2.75 -9.62 8.63
C GLU A 30 -1.59 -10.46 8.11
N VAL A 31 -1.30 -10.29 6.82
CA VAL A 31 -0.08 -10.83 6.21
C VAL A 31 0.77 -9.68 5.70
N ARG A 32 2.07 -9.87 5.70
CA ARG A 32 3.00 -8.93 5.08
C ARG A 32 3.50 -9.52 3.78
N ILE A 33 3.48 -8.71 2.73
CA ILE A 33 3.85 -9.14 1.39
C ILE A 33 5.14 -8.44 0.97
N LYS A 34 6.11 -9.22 0.51
CA LYS A 34 7.27 -8.67 -0.19
C LYS A 34 6.82 -8.40 -1.61
N VAL A 35 6.57 -7.13 -1.93
CA VAL A 35 5.97 -6.72 -3.19
C VAL A 35 6.94 -6.93 -4.34
N LYS A 36 6.48 -7.57 -5.40
CA LYS A 36 7.24 -7.80 -6.63
C LYS A 36 6.71 -6.98 -7.80
N ALA A 37 5.43 -6.62 -7.77
CA ALA A 37 4.79 -5.82 -8.79
C ALA A 37 3.64 -5.02 -8.18
N ILE A 38 3.37 -3.85 -8.72
CA ILE A 38 2.23 -3.03 -8.31
C ILE A 38 1.36 -2.74 -9.52
N GLY A 39 0.04 -2.67 -9.30
CA GLY A 39 -0.89 -2.20 -10.30
C GLY A 39 -1.03 -0.69 -10.19
N ILE A 40 -1.25 -0.04 -11.33
CA ILE A 40 -1.47 1.40 -11.38
C ILE A 40 -2.92 1.62 -11.80
N ASN A 41 -3.63 2.42 -11.03
CA ASN A 41 -5.04 2.69 -11.25
C ASN A 41 -5.30 4.19 -11.37
N ARG A 42 -6.28 4.55 -12.20
CA ARG A 42 -6.67 5.95 -12.37
C ARG A 42 -7.14 6.58 -11.04
N ALA A 43 -7.74 5.79 -10.18
CA ALA A 43 -8.18 6.23 -8.86
C ALA A 43 -7.03 6.82 -8.03
N GLU A 44 -5.81 6.33 -8.22
CA GLU A 44 -4.65 6.86 -7.51
C GLU A 44 -4.33 8.29 -7.92
N ALA A 45 -4.50 8.64 -9.20
CA ALA A 45 -4.34 10.01 -9.66
C ALA A 45 -5.45 10.91 -9.10
N MET A 46 -6.67 10.42 -9.01
CA MET A 46 -7.78 11.14 -8.39
C MET A 46 -7.55 11.33 -6.89
N TRP A 47 -7.03 10.33 -6.22
CA TRP A 47 -6.66 10.39 -4.81
C TRP A 47 -5.59 11.46 -4.55
N ARG A 48 -4.57 11.51 -5.41
CA ARG A 48 -3.48 12.49 -5.29
C ARG A 48 -3.98 13.93 -5.35
N VAL A 49 -4.99 14.21 -6.15
CA VAL A 49 -5.58 15.56 -6.26
C VAL A 49 -6.77 15.74 -5.30
N ASP A 50 -7.03 14.76 -4.45
CA ASP A 50 -8.14 14.75 -3.49
C ASP A 50 -9.51 14.89 -4.17
N ASP A 51 -9.65 14.20 -5.30
CA ASP A 51 -10.89 14.22 -6.11
C ASP A 51 -11.33 12.78 -6.42
N TYR A 52 -11.57 12.02 -5.36
CA TYR A 52 -12.05 10.66 -5.44
C TYR A 52 -13.31 10.52 -4.57
N ILE A 53 -13.98 9.36 -4.67
CA ILE A 53 -15.17 9.08 -3.87
C ILE A 53 -14.94 9.16 -2.37
N GLU A 54 -13.72 8.89 -1.92
CA GLU A 54 -13.31 9.11 -0.54
C GLU A 54 -12.30 10.26 -0.48
N PRO A 55 -12.50 11.24 0.42
CA PRO A 55 -11.51 12.30 0.60
C PRO A 55 -10.26 11.76 1.29
N VAL A 56 -9.14 12.43 1.04
CA VAL A 56 -7.91 12.15 1.77
C VAL A 56 -8.09 12.61 3.21
N LYS A 57 -7.95 11.69 4.15
CA LYS A 57 -8.25 11.94 5.57
C LYS A 57 -7.14 12.67 6.31
N PHE A 58 -5.90 12.47 5.89
CA PHE A 58 -4.75 13.10 6.53
C PHE A 58 -3.55 13.11 5.58
N PHE A 59 -2.63 14.03 5.81
CA PHE A 59 -1.38 14.16 5.07
C PHE A 59 -0.19 14.03 6.02
N PRO A 60 0.96 13.51 5.60
CA PRO A 60 1.23 12.96 4.27
C PRO A 60 0.50 11.65 4.04
N ALA A 61 -0.06 11.48 2.87
CA ALA A 61 -0.87 10.32 2.53
C ALA A 61 -0.07 9.33 1.67
N GLY A 62 -0.37 8.05 1.83
CA GLY A 62 0.16 7.00 0.96
C GLY A 62 -0.61 6.90 -0.34
N LEU A 63 -0.07 6.16 -1.29
CA LEU A 63 -0.64 5.98 -2.60
C LEU A 63 -0.51 4.52 -3.01
N GLY A 64 -1.52 4.00 -3.72
CA GLY A 64 -1.52 2.64 -4.22
C GLY A 64 -2.29 1.68 -3.31
N TYR A 65 -3.01 0.76 -3.93
CA TYR A 65 -3.78 -0.25 -3.22
C TYR A 65 -3.84 -1.58 -3.96
N GLU A 66 -2.94 -1.78 -4.93
CA GLU A 66 -2.87 -3.02 -5.71
C GLU A 66 -1.43 -3.47 -5.82
N ALA A 67 -1.18 -4.72 -5.44
CA ALA A 67 0.16 -5.27 -5.43
C ALA A 67 0.12 -6.79 -5.59
N ALA A 68 1.20 -7.34 -6.09
CA ALA A 68 1.43 -8.78 -6.13
C ALA A 68 2.82 -9.07 -5.58
N GLY A 69 2.99 -10.18 -4.92
CA GLY A 69 4.26 -10.54 -4.34
C GLY A 69 4.21 -11.85 -3.58
N ILE A 70 5.13 -11.99 -2.65
CA ILE A 70 5.31 -13.20 -1.86
C ILE A 70 5.07 -12.87 -0.40
N VAL A 71 4.28 -13.68 0.28
CA VAL A 71 4.06 -13.54 1.74
C VAL A 71 5.39 -13.75 2.45
N ASP A 72 5.84 -12.77 3.24
CA ASP A 72 7.06 -12.87 4.01
C ASP A 72 6.86 -12.90 5.53
N ALA A 73 5.63 -12.65 5.99
CA ALA A 73 5.26 -12.82 7.39
C ALA A 73 3.74 -12.94 7.49
N VAL A 74 3.27 -13.71 8.48
CA VAL A 74 1.83 -13.88 8.73
C VAL A 74 1.54 -13.57 10.20
N GLY A 75 0.36 -13.01 10.46
CA GLY A 75 -0.11 -12.79 11.82
C GLY A 75 -0.50 -14.10 12.50
N LYS A 76 -0.53 -14.10 13.82
CA LYS A 76 -0.75 -15.32 14.61
C LYS A 76 -2.09 -15.99 14.39
N ASP A 77 -3.11 -15.23 13.97
CA ASP A 77 -4.47 -15.74 13.77
C ASP A 77 -4.79 -15.98 12.30
N VAL A 78 -3.82 -15.86 11.41
CA VAL A 78 -4.01 -16.07 9.97
C VAL A 78 -4.01 -17.56 9.66
N SER A 79 -5.01 -17.99 8.88
CA SER A 79 -5.05 -19.33 8.30
C SER A 79 -5.27 -19.21 6.80
N GLY A 80 -4.80 -20.19 6.03
CA GLY A 80 -4.94 -20.18 4.57
C GLY A 80 -3.81 -19.51 3.81
N PHE A 81 -2.90 -18.83 4.51
CA PHE A 81 -1.70 -18.24 3.92
C PHE A 81 -0.46 -18.65 4.70
N ALA A 82 0.63 -18.85 3.99
CA ALA A 82 1.91 -19.21 4.60
C ALA A 82 3.05 -18.41 3.96
N VAL A 83 4.12 -18.23 4.71
CA VAL A 83 5.35 -17.60 4.18
C VAL A 83 5.81 -18.34 2.94
N GLY A 84 6.07 -17.61 1.87
CA GLY A 84 6.47 -18.16 0.59
C GLY A 84 5.35 -18.26 -0.45
N ASP A 85 4.09 -18.02 -0.03
CA ASP A 85 2.96 -18.06 -0.97
C ASP A 85 3.00 -16.89 -1.94
N ASP A 86 2.67 -17.13 -3.19
CA ASP A 86 2.45 -16.10 -4.20
C ASP A 86 1.04 -15.56 -4.03
N VAL A 87 0.92 -14.24 -3.89
CA VAL A 87 -0.36 -13.59 -3.61
C VAL A 87 -0.51 -12.29 -4.38
N ASN A 88 -1.73 -11.83 -4.51
CA ASN A 88 -2.02 -10.48 -4.98
C ASN A 88 -3.12 -9.86 -4.14
N VAL A 89 -3.16 -8.54 -4.15
CA VAL A 89 -4.14 -7.75 -3.41
C VAL A 89 -5.20 -7.28 -4.39
N ILE A 90 -6.46 -7.54 -4.05
CA ILE A 90 -7.60 -6.95 -4.77
C ILE A 90 -7.74 -5.52 -4.29
N PRO A 91 -7.89 -4.52 -5.18
CA PRO A 91 -8.01 -3.13 -4.77
C PRO A 91 -9.13 -2.93 -3.74
N SER A 92 -8.79 -2.23 -2.66
CA SER A 92 -9.73 -1.90 -1.60
C SER A 92 -9.30 -0.59 -0.92
N PHE A 93 -10.25 0.01 -0.25
CA PHE A 93 -10.00 1.28 0.45
C PHE A 93 -9.88 1.08 1.94
#